data_ff0cc89d1ff7c54d916b58a6c87559b0
#
_entry.id   ff0cc89d1ff7c54d916b58a6c87559b0
#
_cell.length_a   1.000
_cell.length_b   1.000
_cell.length_c   1.000
_cell.angle_alpha   90.00
_cell.angle_beta   90.00
_cell.angle_gamma   90.00
#
_symmetry.space_group_name_H-M   'P 1'
#
loop_
_entity.id
_entity.type
_entity.pdbx_description
1 polymer ?
#
loop_
_entity_poly.entity_id
_entity_poly.type
_entity_poly.pdbx_seq_one_letter_code
_entity_poly.pdbx_strand_id
1 'polypeptide(L)'
;MQKFPQLPYARPDFTEFSLHFKALVADFEAASSADVQSEVLNRINEQRNSIETMMSVASIRHSIDTQDAFYEAEKDHIDTIGPLYGELCNSYYRALAASRFRPDLERTWGPQLFRMAELSVKCISSEVIEDLQKENALGTEYSKLLASAKIMFDGAERNLAGMVPYQQSMDRDVRKAASAAKWSFFQEHKAELDRIYDELVRLRTTIAHKLGFPGFTPLGYARMG
;
A
#
# COMPACT_ATOMS: atom_id res chain seq x y z
N MET A 1 -3.46 24.78 -9.86
CA MET A 1 -3.29 23.42 -9.38
C MET A 1 -3.31 22.49 -10.58
N GLN A 2 -2.31 21.64 -10.76
CA GLN A 2 -2.23 20.70 -11.89
C GLN A 2 -3.28 19.60 -11.71
N LYS A 3 -3.97 19.21 -12.79
CA LYS A 3 -4.96 18.13 -12.73
C LYS A 3 -4.25 16.77 -12.73
N PHE A 4 -4.81 15.76 -12.07
CA PHE A 4 -4.22 14.41 -11.95
C PHE A 4 -3.77 13.81 -13.30
N PRO A 5 -4.54 13.87 -14.40
CA PRO A 5 -4.07 13.33 -15.69
C PRO A 5 -2.81 14.00 -16.24
N GLN A 6 -2.49 15.21 -15.78
CA GLN A 6 -1.34 16.00 -16.22
C GLN A 6 -0.11 15.82 -15.33
N LEU A 7 -0.21 15.07 -14.22
CA LEU A 7 0.93 14.80 -13.36
C LEU A 7 1.98 13.99 -14.14
N PRO A 8 3.24 14.42 -14.14
CA PRO A 8 4.29 13.62 -14.76
C PRO A 8 4.47 12.30 -13.99
N TYR A 9 4.87 11.27 -14.71
CA TYR A 9 5.29 10.01 -14.11
C TYR A 9 6.66 9.62 -14.68
N ALA A 10 7.55 9.24 -13.80
CA ALA A 10 8.81 8.59 -14.14
C ALA A 10 9.04 7.46 -13.12
N ARG A 11 9.41 6.26 -13.60
CA ARG A 11 9.76 5.15 -12.72
C ARG A 11 10.92 5.57 -11.81
N PRO A 12 10.78 5.50 -10.48
CA PRO A 12 11.89 5.79 -9.58
C PRO A 12 13.05 4.79 -9.75
N ASP A 13 14.28 5.28 -9.76
CA ASP A 13 15.43 4.41 -9.59
C ASP A 13 15.53 4.01 -8.10
N PHE A 14 15.02 2.82 -7.79
CA PHE A 14 15.00 2.33 -6.42
C PHE A 14 16.39 2.04 -5.87
N THR A 15 17.36 1.71 -6.73
CA THR A 15 18.76 1.45 -6.32
C THR A 15 19.41 2.74 -5.86
N GLU A 16 19.33 3.80 -6.67
CA GLU A 16 19.84 5.12 -6.33
C GLU A 16 19.13 5.67 -5.08
N PHE A 17 17.79 5.59 -5.05
CA PHE A 17 17.00 5.98 -3.88
C PHE A 17 17.47 5.28 -2.60
N SER A 18 17.66 3.96 -2.64
CA SER A 18 18.10 3.17 -1.48
C SER A 18 19.45 3.61 -0.96
N LEU A 19 20.41 3.91 -1.84
CA LEU A 19 21.74 4.39 -1.45
C LEU A 19 21.65 5.73 -0.75
N HIS A 20 20.92 6.69 -1.33
CA HIS A 20 20.74 8.03 -0.75
C HIS A 20 19.97 7.97 0.57
N PHE A 21 18.91 7.16 0.65
CA PHE A 21 18.12 7.02 1.86
C PHE A 21 18.93 6.43 3.03
N LYS A 22 19.74 5.40 2.77
CA LYS A 22 20.65 4.82 3.77
C LYS A 22 21.69 5.82 4.26
N ALA A 23 22.23 6.64 3.37
CA ALA A 23 23.15 7.72 3.74
C ALA A 23 22.46 8.73 4.65
N LEU A 24 21.23 9.13 4.35
CA LEU A 24 20.47 10.04 5.21
C LEU A 24 20.17 9.45 6.60
N VAL A 25 19.86 8.14 6.67
CA VAL A 25 19.68 7.47 7.97
C VAL A 25 20.99 7.48 8.78
N ALA A 26 22.13 7.22 8.14
CA ALA A 26 23.45 7.31 8.79
C ALA A 26 23.77 8.76 9.25
N ASP A 27 23.47 9.76 8.42
CA ASP A 27 23.61 11.19 8.81
C ASP A 27 22.74 11.53 10.03
N PHE A 28 21.51 10.98 10.08
CA PHE A 28 20.59 11.15 11.21
C PHE A 28 21.18 10.56 12.50
N GLU A 29 21.74 9.34 12.44
CA GLU A 29 22.35 8.67 13.60
C GLU A 29 23.61 9.40 14.08
N ALA A 30 24.42 9.92 13.14
CA ALA A 30 25.66 10.65 13.45
C ALA A 30 25.44 12.10 13.91
N ALA A 31 24.23 12.63 13.80
CA ALA A 31 23.93 14.03 14.08
C ALA A 31 24.32 14.45 15.52
N SER A 32 24.85 15.65 15.65
CA SER A 32 25.36 16.18 16.92
C SER A 32 24.30 16.84 17.80
N SER A 33 23.13 17.19 17.25
CA SER A 33 22.04 17.88 17.95
C SER A 33 20.66 17.49 17.38
N ALA A 34 19.59 17.81 18.13
CA ALA A 34 18.21 17.66 17.68
C ALA A 34 17.89 18.50 16.43
N ASP A 35 18.47 19.70 16.34
CA ASP A 35 18.26 20.58 15.18
C ASP A 35 18.84 19.96 13.91
N VAL A 36 20.06 19.42 13.98
CA VAL A 36 20.68 18.71 12.85
C VAL A 36 19.87 17.46 12.50
N GLN A 37 19.37 16.71 13.49
CA GLN A 37 18.47 15.58 13.22
C GLN A 37 17.17 16.03 12.54
N SER A 38 16.60 17.17 12.93
CA SER A 38 15.38 17.72 12.32
C SER A 38 15.62 18.14 10.86
N GLU A 39 16.79 18.70 10.54
CA GLU A 39 17.16 19.00 9.14
C GLU A 39 17.28 17.73 8.29
N VAL A 40 17.91 16.68 8.83
CA VAL A 40 18.01 15.39 8.14
C VAL A 40 16.62 14.74 7.99
N LEU A 41 15.75 14.86 9.00
CA LEU A 41 14.35 14.41 8.94
C LEU A 41 13.58 15.05 7.78
N ASN A 42 13.74 16.37 7.57
CA ASN A 42 13.13 17.04 6.43
C ASN A 42 13.62 16.46 5.11
N ARG A 43 14.93 16.22 4.95
CA ARG A 43 15.49 15.59 3.74
C ARG A 43 14.99 14.16 3.54
N ILE A 44 14.86 13.37 4.61
CA ILE A 44 14.25 12.02 4.54
C ILE A 44 12.81 12.12 4.05
N ASN A 45 12.00 13.05 4.58
CA ASN A 45 10.61 13.25 4.18
C ASN A 45 10.50 13.72 2.71
N GLU A 46 11.39 14.59 2.23
CA GLU A 46 11.44 14.99 0.83
C GLU A 46 11.69 13.79 -0.09
N GLN A 47 12.65 12.93 0.26
CA GLN A 47 12.93 11.70 -0.50
C GLN A 47 11.73 10.75 -0.51
N ARG A 48 11.10 10.54 0.64
CA ARG A 48 9.91 9.72 0.77
C ARG A 48 8.75 10.27 -0.06
N ASN A 49 8.46 11.56 0.06
CA ASN A 49 7.40 12.22 -0.70
C ASN A 49 7.59 12.07 -2.22
N SER A 50 8.83 12.15 -2.68
CA SER A 50 9.15 12.00 -4.11
C SER A 50 8.81 10.60 -4.61
N ILE A 51 9.33 9.55 -3.96
CA ILE A 51 9.10 8.17 -4.40
C ILE A 51 7.64 7.75 -4.19
N GLU A 52 7.04 8.07 -3.03
CA GLU A 52 5.65 7.74 -2.71
C GLU A 52 4.67 8.39 -3.68
N THR A 53 4.98 9.61 -4.15
CA THR A 53 4.18 10.29 -5.19
C THR A 53 4.20 9.51 -6.50
N MET A 54 5.36 9.06 -6.96
CA MET A 54 5.47 8.28 -8.19
C MET A 54 4.78 6.92 -8.06
N MET A 55 5.00 6.21 -6.96
CA MET A 55 4.31 4.94 -6.67
C MET A 55 2.79 5.11 -6.64
N SER A 56 2.30 6.20 -6.04
CA SER A 56 0.88 6.51 -5.97
C SER A 56 0.30 6.84 -7.35
N VAL A 57 0.99 7.66 -8.16
CA VAL A 57 0.54 8.00 -9.52
C VAL A 57 0.40 6.76 -10.39
N ALA A 58 1.38 5.85 -10.37
CA ALA A 58 1.33 4.61 -11.14
C ALA A 58 0.20 3.69 -10.64
N SER A 59 0.07 3.50 -9.33
CA SER A 59 -0.97 2.66 -8.73
C SER A 59 -2.37 3.17 -9.04
N ILE A 60 -2.60 4.49 -9.00
CA ILE A 60 -3.90 5.10 -9.34
C ILE A 60 -4.20 4.91 -10.84
N ARG A 61 -3.22 5.14 -11.72
CA ARG A 61 -3.41 4.97 -13.17
C ARG A 61 -3.68 3.53 -13.54
N HIS A 62 -2.96 2.58 -12.95
CA HIS A 62 -3.28 1.16 -13.07
C HIS A 62 -4.72 0.86 -12.60
N SER A 63 -5.19 1.45 -11.50
CA SER A 63 -6.55 1.24 -10.99
C SER A 63 -7.63 1.84 -11.90
N ILE A 64 -7.31 2.86 -12.71
CA ILE A 64 -8.23 3.44 -13.70
C ILE A 64 -8.37 2.51 -14.92
N ASP A 65 -7.25 1.93 -15.38
CA ASP A 65 -7.23 0.97 -16.47
C ASP A 65 -6.22 -0.15 -16.16
N THR A 66 -6.75 -1.28 -15.69
CA THR A 66 -5.96 -2.47 -15.34
C THR A 66 -5.48 -3.26 -16.56
N GLN A 67 -5.86 -2.85 -17.78
CA GLN A 67 -5.41 -3.46 -19.04
C GLN A 67 -4.33 -2.63 -19.74
N ASP A 68 -3.99 -1.45 -19.23
CA ASP A 68 -2.86 -0.67 -19.73
C ASP A 68 -1.55 -1.41 -19.40
N ALA A 69 -0.91 -1.97 -20.43
CA ALA A 69 0.30 -2.78 -20.29
C ALA A 69 1.48 -2.03 -19.64
N PHE A 70 1.56 -0.70 -19.82
CA PHE A 70 2.59 0.09 -19.19
C PHE A 70 2.36 0.19 -17.67
N TYR A 71 1.16 0.59 -17.24
CA TYR A 71 0.86 0.73 -15.80
C TYR A 71 0.70 -0.62 -15.10
N GLU A 72 0.38 -1.69 -15.82
CA GLU A 72 0.48 -3.06 -15.34
C GLU A 72 1.93 -3.41 -14.93
N ALA A 73 2.89 -3.18 -15.83
CA ALA A 73 4.31 -3.42 -15.55
C ALA A 73 4.85 -2.53 -14.42
N GLU A 74 4.36 -1.27 -14.33
CA GLU A 74 4.71 -0.36 -13.23
C GLU A 74 4.14 -0.87 -11.89
N LYS A 75 2.92 -1.40 -11.88
CA LYS A 75 2.30 -1.97 -10.67
C LYS A 75 3.03 -3.20 -10.16
N ASP A 76 3.42 -4.12 -11.06
CA ASP A 76 4.22 -5.29 -10.70
C ASP A 76 5.58 -4.88 -10.11
N HIS A 77 6.20 -3.85 -10.69
CA HIS A 77 7.43 -3.28 -10.14
C HIS A 77 7.21 -2.72 -8.73
N ILE A 78 6.15 -1.95 -8.52
CA ILE A 78 5.80 -1.37 -7.20
C ILE A 78 5.52 -2.47 -6.17
N ASP A 79 4.81 -3.53 -6.54
CA ASP A 79 4.52 -4.65 -5.64
C ASP A 79 5.82 -5.37 -5.20
N THR A 80 6.82 -5.38 -6.08
CA THR A 80 8.15 -5.92 -5.79
C THR A 80 8.98 -5.02 -4.87
N ILE A 81 9.05 -3.70 -5.17
CA ILE A 81 9.89 -2.78 -4.41
C ILE A 81 9.24 -2.27 -3.12
N GLY A 82 7.91 -2.30 -3.03
CA GLY A 82 7.16 -1.78 -1.89
C GLY A 82 7.62 -2.32 -0.53
N PRO A 83 7.76 -3.65 -0.35
CA PRO A 83 8.28 -4.21 0.89
C PRO A 83 9.74 -3.83 1.17
N LEU A 84 10.57 -3.68 0.14
CA LEU A 84 11.97 -3.22 0.27
C LEU A 84 12.01 -1.75 0.71
N TYR A 85 11.15 -0.92 0.14
CA TYR A 85 10.94 0.47 0.58
C TYR A 85 10.47 0.53 2.03
N GLY A 86 9.51 -0.34 2.40
CA GLY A 86 9.04 -0.48 3.77
C GLY A 86 10.15 -0.80 4.77
N GLU A 87 11.10 -1.70 4.40
CA GLU A 87 12.25 -2.02 5.26
C GLU A 87 13.22 -0.83 5.39
N LEU A 88 13.42 -0.05 4.32
CA LEU A 88 14.20 1.19 4.41
C LEU A 88 13.55 2.19 5.37
N CYS A 89 12.23 2.41 5.24
CA CYS A 89 11.49 3.25 6.17
C CYS A 89 11.57 2.72 7.60
N ASN A 90 11.56 1.40 7.77
CA ASN A 90 11.69 0.77 9.07
C ASN A 90 13.08 1.02 9.71
N SER A 91 14.17 1.03 8.91
CA SER A 91 15.50 1.40 9.40
C SER A 91 15.52 2.83 9.93
N TYR A 92 14.91 3.77 9.23
CA TYR A 92 14.71 5.15 9.68
C TYR A 92 13.88 5.24 10.96
N TYR A 93 12.78 4.52 11.07
CA TYR A 93 11.95 4.51 12.28
C TYR A 93 12.67 3.91 13.49
N ARG A 94 13.53 2.89 13.28
CA ARG A 94 14.42 2.38 14.35
C ARG A 94 15.41 3.45 14.84
N ALA A 95 16.07 4.16 13.91
CA ALA A 95 16.98 5.25 14.25
C ALA A 95 16.27 6.38 14.98
N LEU A 96 15.06 6.76 14.53
CA LEU A 96 14.23 7.78 15.17
C LEU A 96 13.83 7.38 16.60
N ALA A 97 13.33 6.16 16.80
CA ALA A 97 12.90 5.66 18.11
C ALA A 97 14.07 5.58 19.10
N ALA A 98 15.29 5.25 18.62
CA ALA A 98 16.51 5.13 19.41
C ALA A 98 17.26 6.47 19.60
N SER A 99 16.77 7.57 19.05
CA SER A 99 17.48 8.85 19.12
C SER A 99 17.71 9.33 20.54
N ARG A 100 18.96 9.68 20.85
CA ARG A 100 19.32 10.33 22.12
C ARG A 100 18.69 11.73 22.31
N PHE A 101 18.26 12.35 21.22
CA PHE A 101 17.58 13.66 21.21
C PHE A 101 16.05 13.53 21.14
N ARG A 102 15.52 12.33 21.35
CA ARG A 102 14.07 12.06 21.29
C ARG A 102 13.21 13.09 22.04
N PRO A 103 13.52 13.52 23.28
CA PRO A 103 12.69 14.49 24.01
C PRO A 103 12.58 15.85 23.29
N ASP A 104 13.64 16.26 22.60
CA ASP A 104 13.67 17.51 21.84
C ASP A 104 12.92 17.37 20.52
N LEU A 105 13.12 16.25 19.84
CA LEU A 105 12.40 15.91 18.60
C LEU A 105 10.90 15.76 18.85
N GLU A 106 10.47 15.15 19.96
CA GLU A 106 9.05 15.05 20.32
C GLU A 106 8.40 16.41 20.54
N ARG A 107 9.15 17.41 21.05
CA ARG A 107 8.64 18.79 21.17
C ARG A 107 8.43 19.46 19.81
N THR A 108 9.28 19.17 18.83
CA THR A 108 9.24 19.79 17.50
C THR A 108 8.27 19.05 16.56
N TRP A 109 8.32 17.71 16.55
CA TRP A 109 7.61 16.85 15.59
C TRP A 109 6.34 16.21 16.17
N GLY A 110 6.15 16.31 17.47
CA GLY A 110 5.05 15.69 18.22
C GLY A 110 5.30 14.22 18.59
N PRO A 111 4.71 13.76 19.71
CA PRO A 111 4.90 12.40 20.21
C PRO A 111 4.26 11.33 19.31
N GLN A 112 3.30 11.72 18.46
CA GLN A 112 2.62 10.77 17.56
C GLN A 112 3.58 10.17 16.55
N LEU A 113 4.53 10.93 16.00
CA LEU A 113 5.55 10.43 15.09
C LEU A 113 6.30 9.23 15.70
N PHE A 114 6.68 9.34 16.96
CA PHE A 114 7.44 8.28 17.67
C PHE A 114 6.59 7.05 17.96
N ARG A 115 5.31 7.23 18.31
CA ARG A 115 4.36 6.11 18.47
C ARG A 115 4.18 5.35 17.17
N MET A 116 4.02 6.07 16.05
CA MET A 116 3.92 5.45 14.73
C MET A 116 5.21 4.72 14.35
N ALA A 117 6.38 5.31 14.63
CA ALA A 117 7.66 4.67 14.40
C ALA A 117 7.80 3.36 15.18
N GLU A 118 7.45 3.34 16.46
CA GLU A 118 7.48 2.15 17.31
C GLU A 118 6.52 1.05 16.84
N LEU A 119 5.35 1.41 16.31
CA LEU A 119 4.41 0.46 15.72
C LEU A 119 4.96 -0.09 14.40
N SER A 120 5.46 0.78 13.52
CA SER A 120 6.01 0.40 12.23
C SER A 120 7.17 -0.58 12.35
N VAL A 121 8.06 -0.37 13.32
CA VAL A 121 9.20 -1.27 13.61
C VAL A 121 8.75 -2.70 13.90
N LYS A 122 7.57 -2.90 14.45
CA LYS A 122 7.00 -4.23 14.76
C LYS A 122 6.35 -4.91 13.55
N CYS A 123 6.07 -4.15 12.48
CA CYS A 123 5.24 -4.62 11.38
C CYS A 123 6.02 -5.14 10.18
N ILE A 124 7.36 -4.97 10.16
CA ILE A 124 8.20 -5.39 9.04
C ILE A 124 9.59 -5.82 9.52
N SER A 125 10.14 -6.86 8.89
CA SER A 125 11.53 -7.30 9.02
C SER A 125 12.00 -7.90 7.71
N SER A 126 13.30 -8.08 7.53
CA SER A 126 13.87 -8.74 6.34
C SER A 126 13.34 -10.15 6.10
N GLU A 127 12.93 -10.86 7.16
CA GLU A 127 12.41 -12.23 7.08
C GLU A 127 11.02 -12.33 6.41
N VAL A 128 10.28 -11.23 6.31
CA VAL A 128 8.93 -11.21 5.74
C VAL A 128 8.84 -10.50 4.39
N ILE A 129 9.95 -10.01 3.84
CA ILE A 129 9.94 -9.25 2.58
C ILE A 129 9.32 -10.04 1.42
N GLU A 130 9.76 -11.29 1.23
CA GLU A 130 9.21 -12.14 0.16
C GLU A 130 7.71 -12.44 0.36
N ASP A 131 7.29 -12.61 1.62
CA ASP A 131 5.88 -12.84 1.92
C ASP A 131 5.05 -11.58 1.67
N LEU A 132 5.58 -10.39 1.99
CA LEU A 132 4.93 -9.12 1.67
C LEU A 132 4.81 -8.87 0.17
N GLN A 133 5.80 -9.26 -0.63
CA GLN A 133 5.72 -9.20 -2.09
C GLN A 133 4.60 -10.10 -2.62
N LYS A 134 4.48 -11.32 -2.09
CA LYS A 134 3.38 -12.23 -2.43
C LYS A 134 2.02 -11.69 -1.99
N GLU A 135 1.95 -11.07 -0.79
CA GLU A 135 0.72 -10.42 -0.30
C GLU A 135 0.26 -9.30 -1.26
N ASN A 136 1.20 -8.46 -1.71
CA ASN A 136 0.92 -7.41 -2.68
C ASN A 136 0.43 -7.97 -4.02
N ALA A 137 1.11 -8.99 -4.55
CA ALA A 137 0.72 -9.65 -5.81
C ALA A 137 -0.70 -10.23 -5.74
N LEU A 138 -1.05 -10.93 -4.64
CA LEU A 138 -2.41 -11.44 -4.42
C LEU A 138 -3.45 -10.32 -4.29
N GLY A 139 -3.11 -9.21 -3.64
CA GLY A 139 -3.96 -8.02 -3.56
C GLY A 139 -4.21 -7.39 -4.93
N THR A 140 -3.19 -7.34 -5.77
CA THR A 140 -3.30 -6.87 -7.16
C THR A 140 -4.14 -7.81 -8.01
N GLU A 141 -3.94 -9.14 -7.88
CA GLU A 141 -4.77 -10.14 -8.55
C GLU A 141 -6.26 -10.00 -8.20
N TYR A 142 -6.58 -9.84 -6.92
CA TYR A 142 -7.94 -9.56 -6.46
C TYR A 142 -8.52 -8.28 -7.10
N SER A 143 -7.74 -7.21 -7.15
CA SER A 143 -8.18 -5.94 -7.71
C SER A 143 -8.46 -6.03 -9.20
N LYS A 144 -7.61 -6.75 -9.95
CA LYS A 144 -7.78 -7.03 -11.38
C LYS A 144 -9.04 -7.86 -11.64
N LEU A 145 -9.26 -8.90 -10.82
CA LEU A 145 -10.45 -9.74 -10.94
C LEU A 145 -11.72 -8.91 -10.79
N LEU A 146 -11.81 -8.04 -9.78
CA LEU A 146 -12.96 -7.16 -9.61
C LEU A 146 -13.10 -6.13 -10.73
N ALA A 147 -11.99 -5.59 -11.22
CA ALA A 147 -11.98 -4.62 -12.33
C ALA A 147 -12.41 -5.25 -13.67
N SER A 148 -12.21 -6.56 -13.82
CA SER A 148 -12.59 -7.29 -15.05
C SER A 148 -14.11 -7.47 -15.22
N ALA A 149 -14.92 -7.09 -14.22
CA ALA A 149 -16.36 -7.31 -14.24
C ALA A 149 -17.05 -6.64 -15.46
N LYS A 150 -17.69 -7.46 -16.28
CA LYS A 150 -18.48 -7.07 -17.46
C LYS A 150 -19.89 -7.62 -17.31
N ILE A 151 -20.79 -6.79 -16.84
CA ILE A 151 -22.17 -7.14 -16.54
C ILE A 151 -23.08 -6.48 -17.56
N MET A 152 -23.73 -7.27 -18.40
CA MET A 152 -24.75 -6.75 -19.33
C MET A 152 -26.01 -6.43 -18.54
N PHE A 153 -26.34 -5.14 -18.43
CA PHE A 153 -27.55 -4.68 -17.74
C PHE A 153 -28.11 -3.42 -18.37
N ASP A 154 -29.43 -3.38 -18.55
CA ASP A 154 -30.15 -2.27 -19.17
C ASP A 154 -29.56 -1.85 -20.53
N GLY A 155 -29.31 -2.87 -21.38
CA GLY A 155 -28.84 -2.69 -22.77
C GLY A 155 -27.37 -2.26 -22.91
N ALA A 156 -26.58 -2.20 -21.81
CA ALA A 156 -25.18 -1.82 -21.87
C ALA A 156 -24.30 -2.68 -20.94
N GLU A 157 -23.01 -2.80 -21.31
CA GLU A 157 -22.00 -3.40 -20.45
C GLU A 157 -21.66 -2.45 -19.30
N ARG A 158 -21.61 -2.97 -18.07
CA ARG A 158 -21.32 -2.23 -16.85
C ARG A 158 -20.32 -2.98 -15.99
N ASN A 159 -19.49 -2.23 -15.27
CA ASN A 159 -18.65 -2.78 -14.21
C ASN A 159 -19.43 -2.83 -12.88
N LEU A 160 -18.79 -3.34 -11.81
CA LEU A 160 -19.42 -3.44 -10.49
C LEU A 160 -19.92 -2.10 -9.94
N ALA A 161 -19.17 -1.01 -10.15
CA ALA A 161 -19.56 0.34 -9.73
C ALA A 161 -20.75 0.87 -10.55
N GLY A 162 -20.78 0.58 -11.85
CA GLY A 162 -21.88 0.94 -12.75
C GLY A 162 -23.21 0.28 -12.40
N MET A 163 -23.22 -0.80 -11.60
CA MET A 163 -24.44 -1.45 -11.11
C MET A 163 -25.08 -0.72 -9.90
N VAL A 164 -24.33 0.13 -9.19
CA VAL A 164 -24.79 0.77 -7.95
C VAL A 164 -26.05 1.63 -8.16
N PRO A 165 -26.17 2.49 -9.18
CA PRO A 165 -27.37 3.26 -9.41
C PRO A 165 -28.63 2.39 -9.56
N TYR A 166 -28.54 1.24 -10.20
CA TYR A 166 -29.64 0.29 -10.38
C TYR A 166 -30.01 -0.43 -9.08
N GLN A 167 -29.02 -0.74 -8.25
CA GLN A 167 -29.25 -1.31 -6.91
C GLN A 167 -29.91 -0.32 -5.96
N GLN A 168 -29.87 0.97 -6.26
CA GLN A 168 -30.52 2.07 -5.51
C GLN A 168 -31.79 2.59 -6.18
N SER A 169 -32.26 1.98 -7.27
CA SER A 169 -33.48 2.38 -7.99
C SER A 169 -34.70 2.42 -7.06
N MET A 170 -35.61 3.35 -7.28
CA MET A 170 -36.92 3.37 -6.58
C MET A 170 -37.77 2.15 -6.95
N ASP A 171 -37.61 1.59 -8.15
CA ASP A 171 -38.26 0.37 -8.59
C ASP A 171 -37.62 -0.85 -7.94
N ARG A 172 -38.42 -1.66 -7.22
CA ARG A 172 -37.98 -2.87 -6.54
C ARG A 172 -37.50 -3.96 -7.50
N ASP A 173 -38.18 -4.12 -8.64
CA ASP A 173 -37.84 -5.16 -9.60
C ASP A 173 -36.51 -4.86 -10.28
N VAL A 174 -36.24 -3.59 -10.59
CA VAL A 174 -34.95 -3.13 -11.08
C VAL A 174 -33.84 -3.41 -10.04
N ARG A 175 -34.07 -3.07 -8.75
CA ARG A 175 -33.09 -3.36 -7.69
C ARG A 175 -32.79 -4.85 -7.56
N LYS A 176 -33.83 -5.70 -7.62
CA LYS A 176 -33.70 -7.17 -7.54
C LYS A 176 -32.90 -7.71 -8.71
N ALA A 177 -33.26 -7.29 -9.92
CA ALA A 177 -32.56 -7.72 -11.15
C ALA A 177 -31.09 -7.27 -11.14
N ALA A 178 -30.81 -6.01 -10.78
CA ALA A 178 -29.46 -5.48 -10.71
C ALA A 178 -28.59 -6.22 -9.65
N SER A 179 -29.18 -6.51 -8.50
CA SER A 179 -28.50 -7.29 -7.45
C SER A 179 -28.20 -8.71 -7.92
N ALA A 180 -29.18 -9.38 -8.56
CA ALA A 180 -28.96 -10.71 -9.12
C ALA A 180 -27.82 -10.73 -10.16
N ALA A 181 -27.83 -9.79 -11.10
CA ALA A 181 -26.80 -9.65 -12.12
C ALA A 181 -25.42 -9.41 -11.54
N LYS A 182 -25.32 -8.51 -10.54
CA LYS A 182 -24.05 -8.27 -9.84
C LYS A 182 -23.54 -9.51 -9.09
N TRP A 183 -24.40 -10.21 -8.38
CA TRP A 183 -24.00 -11.40 -7.62
C TRP A 183 -23.71 -12.60 -8.50
N SER A 184 -24.23 -12.67 -9.75
CA SER A 184 -23.83 -13.69 -10.72
C SER A 184 -22.33 -13.60 -11.03
N PHE A 185 -21.77 -12.41 -11.20
CA PHE A 185 -20.32 -12.23 -11.37
C PHE A 185 -19.53 -12.87 -10.24
N PHE A 186 -19.90 -12.60 -8.98
CA PHE A 186 -19.20 -13.20 -7.83
C PHE A 186 -19.38 -14.73 -7.77
N GLN A 187 -20.54 -15.23 -8.18
CA GLN A 187 -20.79 -16.66 -8.22
C GLN A 187 -19.96 -17.37 -9.31
N GLU A 188 -19.82 -16.75 -10.46
CA GLU A 188 -18.99 -17.25 -11.57
C GLU A 188 -17.51 -17.30 -11.20
N HIS A 189 -17.03 -16.31 -10.45
CA HIS A 189 -15.63 -16.21 -10.01
C HIS A 189 -15.39 -16.74 -8.58
N LYS A 190 -16.36 -17.45 -8.00
CA LYS A 190 -16.30 -17.91 -6.62
C LYS A 190 -15.03 -18.69 -6.30
N ALA A 191 -14.67 -19.66 -7.14
CA ALA A 191 -13.50 -20.50 -6.90
C ALA A 191 -12.19 -19.70 -6.85
N GLU A 192 -12.05 -18.67 -7.70
CA GLU A 192 -10.88 -17.81 -7.76
C GLU A 192 -10.82 -16.86 -6.56
N LEU A 193 -11.95 -16.26 -6.21
CA LEU A 193 -12.07 -15.42 -5.01
C LEU A 193 -11.76 -16.20 -3.73
N ASP A 194 -12.30 -17.42 -3.58
CA ASP A 194 -12.05 -18.29 -2.45
C ASP A 194 -10.55 -18.67 -2.37
N ARG A 195 -9.90 -18.97 -3.51
CA ARG A 195 -8.45 -19.26 -3.57
C ARG A 195 -7.62 -18.06 -3.10
N ILE A 196 -7.86 -16.87 -3.69
CA ILE A 196 -7.13 -15.65 -3.31
C ILE A 196 -7.30 -15.34 -1.82
N TYR A 197 -8.52 -15.46 -1.31
CA TYR A 197 -8.81 -15.21 0.09
C TYR A 197 -8.08 -16.21 1.03
N ASP A 198 -8.13 -17.50 0.71
CA ASP A 198 -7.49 -18.54 1.52
C ASP A 198 -5.96 -18.39 1.52
N GLU A 199 -5.37 -18.10 0.35
CA GLU A 199 -3.93 -17.82 0.23
C GLU A 199 -3.53 -16.58 1.04
N LEU A 200 -4.30 -15.49 0.98
CA LEU A 200 -4.05 -14.28 1.77
C LEU A 200 -4.16 -14.56 3.28
N VAL A 201 -5.15 -15.34 3.73
CA VAL A 201 -5.30 -15.70 5.15
C VAL A 201 -4.09 -16.47 5.64
N ARG A 202 -3.64 -17.49 4.89
CA ARG A 202 -2.46 -18.29 5.22
C ARG A 202 -1.19 -17.46 5.25
N LEU A 203 -0.98 -16.66 4.22
CA LEU A 203 0.19 -15.81 4.06
C LEU A 203 0.28 -14.75 5.18
N ARG A 204 -0.81 -14.04 5.44
CA ARG A 204 -0.89 -13.05 6.51
C ARG A 204 -0.68 -13.64 7.90
N THR A 205 -1.18 -14.86 8.11
CA THR A 205 -0.93 -15.60 9.36
C THR A 205 0.56 -15.96 9.49
N THR A 206 1.18 -16.41 8.41
CA THR A 206 2.62 -16.69 8.36
C THR A 206 3.46 -15.45 8.65
N ILE A 207 3.14 -14.32 8.01
CA ILE A 207 3.80 -13.02 8.26
C ILE A 207 3.67 -12.63 9.74
N ALA A 208 2.46 -12.76 10.30
CA ALA A 208 2.21 -12.42 11.70
C ALA A 208 3.08 -13.26 12.66
N HIS A 209 3.17 -14.57 12.43
CA HIS A 209 3.99 -15.46 13.26
C HIS A 209 5.49 -15.15 13.13
N LYS A 210 6.00 -14.89 11.91
CA LYS A 210 7.39 -14.47 11.69
C LYS A 210 7.74 -13.18 12.43
N LEU A 211 6.76 -12.25 12.55
CA LEU A 211 6.92 -10.98 13.27
C LEU A 211 6.63 -11.11 14.79
N GLY A 212 6.40 -12.33 15.30
CA GLY A 212 6.16 -12.59 16.72
C GLY A 212 4.75 -12.29 17.21
N PHE A 213 3.78 -12.05 16.30
CA PHE A 213 2.37 -11.89 16.66
C PHE A 213 1.67 -13.25 16.76
N PRO A 214 0.68 -13.41 17.67
CA PRO A 214 -0.07 -14.66 17.81
C PRO A 214 -0.99 -14.99 16.63
N GLY A 215 -1.18 -14.04 15.71
CA GLY A 215 -2.02 -14.17 14.51
C GLY A 215 -2.14 -12.84 13.77
N PHE A 216 -2.87 -12.83 12.64
CA PHE A 216 -2.96 -11.66 11.79
C PHE A 216 -3.71 -10.48 12.43
N THR A 217 -4.74 -10.71 13.22
CA THR A 217 -5.57 -9.62 13.78
C THR A 217 -4.75 -8.57 14.53
N PRO A 218 -3.89 -8.93 15.53
CA PRO A 218 -3.06 -7.93 16.20
C PRO A 218 -2.01 -7.29 15.27
N LEU A 219 -1.46 -8.02 14.31
CA LEU A 219 -0.60 -7.43 13.29
C LEU A 219 -1.37 -6.43 12.41
N GLY A 220 -2.59 -6.78 12.00
CA GLY A 220 -3.45 -5.90 11.21
C GLY A 220 -3.72 -4.57 11.92
N TYR A 221 -4.04 -4.61 13.21
CA TYR A 221 -4.19 -3.38 14.01
C TYR A 221 -2.88 -2.58 14.11
N ALA A 222 -1.74 -3.24 14.31
CA ALA A 222 -0.45 -2.55 14.36
C ALA A 222 -0.08 -1.87 13.02
N ARG A 223 -0.51 -2.45 11.88
CA ARG A 223 -0.32 -1.87 10.54
C ARG A 223 -1.22 -0.65 10.26
N MET A 224 -2.31 -0.50 11.00
CA MET A 224 -3.24 0.63 10.84
C MET A 224 -2.77 1.90 11.55
N GLY A 225 -1.84 1.82 12.49
CA GLY A 225 -1.27 2.94 13.24
C GLY A 225 -1.99 3.27 14.54
#